data_2d0b34e0fc91fdf2af6971b725eed8fd
#
_entry.id   2d0b34e0fc91fdf2af6971b725eed8fd
#
_cell.length_a   1.000
_cell.length_b   1.000
_cell.length_c   1.000
_cell.angle_alpha   90.00
_cell.angle_beta   90.00
_cell.angle_gamma   90.00
#
_symmetry.space_group_name_H-M   'P 1'
#
loop_
_entity.id
_entity.type
_entity.pdbx_description
1 polymer ?
#
loop_
_entity_poly.entity_id
_entity_poly.type
_entity_poly.pdbx_seq_one_letter_code
_entity_poly.pdbx_strand_id
1 'polypeptide(L)' 'MDRVTISKIQNYMRSSLGSKNIKVEGRENKIDSADVTLNGEFIGVIFEDNEDVDTCYHFNMTILDIDLKE' A
#
# COMPACT_ATOMS: atom_id res chain seq x y z
N MET A 1 -7.90 3.75 7.61
CA MET A 1 -7.28 4.97 7.06
C MET A 1 -8.33 5.79 6.32
N ASP A 2 -8.29 7.09 6.49
CA ASP A 2 -9.25 7.93 5.79
C ASP A 2 -8.84 8.17 4.34
N ARG A 3 -9.76 8.74 3.56
CA ARG A 3 -9.52 8.98 2.14
C ARG A 3 -8.34 9.89 1.86
N VAL A 4 -8.15 10.91 2.69
CA VAL A 4 -7.07 11.87 2.50
C VAL A 4 -5.73 11.18 2.68
N THR A 5 -5.61 10.39 3.73
CA THR A 5 -4.38 9.65 4.02
C THR A 5 -4.08 8.65 2.90
N ILE A 6 -5.09 7.90 2.47
CA ILE A 6 -4.94 6.94 1.38
C ILE A 6 -4.46 7.62 0.10
N SER A 7 -5.06 8.77 -0.22
CA SER A 7 -4.67 9.53 -1.41
C SER A 7 -3.22 10.02 -1.32
N LYS A 8 -2.82 10.49 -0.14
CA LYS A 8 -1.44 10.96 0.07
C LYS A 8 -0.43 9.82 -0.07
N ILE A 9 -0.76 8.66 0.49
CA ILE A 9 0.11 7.48 0.38
C ILE A 9 0.24 7.07 -1.08
N GLN A 10 -0.88 7.03 -1.80
CA GLN A 10 -0.89 6.68 -3.22
C GLN A 10 0.01 7.61 -4.03
N ASN A 11 -0.14 8.91 -3.82
CA ASN A 11 0.66 9.89 -4.54
C ASN A 11 2.15 9.76 -4.21
N TYR A 12 2.45 9.54 -2.95
CA TYR A 12 3.83 9.34 -2.52
C TYR A 12 4.43 8.09 -3.17
N MET A 13 3.70 6.99 -3.15
CA MET A 13 4.18 5.74 -3.74
C MET A 13 4.39 5.86 -5.24
N ARG A 14 3.46 6.52 -5.92
CA ARG A 14 3.59 6.75 -7.36
C ARG A 14 4.86 7.50 -7.70
N SER A 15 5.14 8.54 -6.92
CA SER A 15 6.34 9.35 -7.11
C SER A 15 7.60 8.58 -6.74
N SER A 16 7.59 7.95 -5.58
CA SER A 16 8.75 7.27 -5.03
C SER A 16 9.15 6.04 -5.84
N LEU A 17 8.18 5.30 -6.34
CA LEU A 17 8.40 4.06 -7.10
C LEU A 17 8.35 4.27 -8.61
N GLY A 18 8.09 5.49 -9.04
CA GLY A 18 8.09 5.84 -10.45
C GLY A 18 6.98 5.19 -11.27
N SER A 19 5.81 4.95 -10.68
CA SER A 19 4.70 4.36 -11.41
C SER A 19 3.38 5.03 -11.07
N LYS A 20 2.74 5.59 -12.06
CA LYS A 20 1.43 6.21 -11.91
C LYS A 20 0.29 5.19 -11.91
N ASN A 21 0.61 3.92 -12.10
CA ASN A 21 -0.38 2.84 -12.12
C ASN A 21 -0.57 2.16 -10.77
N ILE A 22 0.09 2.67 -9.75
CA ILE A 22 -0.10 2.22 -8.38
C ILE A 22 -1.40 2.81 -7.84
N LYS A 23 -2.23 1.97 -7.23
CA LYS A 23 -3.47 2.41 -6.63
C LYS A 23 -3.57 1.88 -5.21
N VAL A 24 -3.97 2.73 -4.29
CA VAL A 24 -4.15 2.36 -2.88
C VAL A 24 -5.63 2.47 -2.55
N GLU A 25 -6.21 1.39 -2.04
CA GLU A 25 -7.62 1.34 -1.70
C GLU A 25 -7.82 0.91 -0.26
N GLY A 26 -8.72 1.62 0.45
CA GLY A 26 -9.08 1.25 1.82
C GLY A 26 -9.78 -0.10 1.85
N ARG A 27 -9.55 -0.85 2.92
CA ARG A 27 -10.19 -2.15 3.14
C ARG A 27 -11.45 -1.94 3.98
N GLU A 28 -12.54 -2.54 3.55
CA GLU A 28 -13.87 -2.29 4.10
C GLU A 28 -13.97 -2.45 5.61
N ASN A 29 -13.42 -3.50 6.17
CA ASN A 29 -13.50 -3.76 7.60
C ASN A 29 -12.18 -3.56 8.34
N LYS A 30 -11.25 -2.81 7.73
CA LYS A 30 -9.93 -2.57 8.29
C LYS A 30 -9.63 -1.09 8.25
N ILE A 31 -9.57 -0.45 9.42
CA ILE A 31 -9.32 0.99 9.49
C ILE A 31 -7.84 1.35 9.46
N ASP A 32 -6.98 0.38 9.72
CA ASP A 32 -5.54 0.59 9.81
C ASP A 32 -4.74 -0.03 8.68
N SER A 33 -5.42 -0.44 7.62
CA SER A 33 -4.72 -1.04 6.48
C SER A 33 -5.42 -0.69 5.17
N ALA A 34 -4.67 -0.85 4.07
CA ALA A 34 -5.18 -0.58 2.72
C ALA A 34 -4.50 -1.52 1.73
N ASP A 35 -5.22 -1.87 0.67
CA ASP A 35 -4.69 -2.72 -0.39
C ASP A 35 -3.95 -1.88 -1.41
N VAL A 36 -2.89 -2.45 -1.98
CA VAL A 36 -2.12 -1.81 -3.05
C VAL A 36 -2.20 -2.67 -4.30
N THR A 37 -2.55 -2.04 -5.41
CA THR A 37 -2.55 -2.72 -6.71
C THR A 37 -1.61 -1.98 -7.67
N LEU A 38 -1.10 -2.70 -8.64
CA LEU A 38 -0.28 -2.14 -9.71
C LEU A 38 -0.82 -2.69 -11.02
N ASN A 39 -1.23 -1.79 -11.90
CA ASN A 39 -1.87 -2.18 -13.18
C ASN A 39 -3.08 -3.10 -12.95
N GLY A 40 -3.80 -2.87 -11.85
CA GLY A 40 -4.98 -3.66 -11.51
C GLY A 40 -4.68 -4.96 -10.79
N GLU A 41 -3.41 -5.29 -10.59
CA GLU A 41 -3.02 -6.52 -9.90
C GLU A 41 -2.63 -6.23 -8.46
N PHE A 42 -3.20 -7.00 -7.53
CA PHE A 42 -2.89 -6.86 -6.11
C PHE A 42 -1.42 -7.19 -5.85
N ILE A 43 -0.69 -6.28 -5.19
CA ILE A 43 0.73 -6.50 -4.91
C ILE A 43 1.07 -6.44 -3.42
N GLY A 44 0.22 -5.90 -2.59
CA GLY A 44 0.55 -5.84 -1.18
C GLY A 44 -0.42 -5.02 -0.35
N VAL A 45 -0.05 -4.82 0.90
CA VAL A 45 -0.90 -4.15 1.90
C VAL A 45 -0.08 -3.08 2.63
N ILE A 46 -0.72 -1.94 2.87
CA ILE A 46 -0.16 -0.88 3.69
C ILE A 46 -0.74 -1.02 5.10
N PHE A 47 0.10 -0.95 6.10
CA PHE A 47 -0.31 -0.95 7.50
C PHE A 47 0.07 0.35 8.17
N GLU A 48 -0.87 0.93 8.92
CA GLU A 48 -0.61 2.13 9.70
C GLU A 48 -0.02 1.71 11.05
N ASP A 49 1.07 2.34 11.43
CA ASP A 49 1.77 2.07 12.69
C ASP A 49 1.80 3.33 13.54
N ASN A 50 1.12 3.29 14.68
CA ASN A 50 1.01 4.42 15.61
C ASN A 50 1.68 4.13 16.96
N GLU A 51 2.52 3.12 17.03
CA GLU A 51 3.14 2.73 18.30
C GLU A 51 4.08 3.78 18.87
N ASP A 52 4.75 4.52 17.99
CA ASP A 52 5.67 5.58 18.39
C ASP A 52 4.97 6.95 18.35
N VAL A 53 5.73 7.98 18.72
CA VAL A 53 5.24 9.35 18.70
C VAL A 53 4.75 9.75 17.30
N ASP A 54 5.47 9.30 16.29
CA ASP A 54 5.13 9.60 14.90
C ASP A 54 4.43 8.43 14.25
N THR A 55 3.39 8.73 13.47
CA THR A 55 2.70 7.71 12.68
C THR A 55 3.54 7.37 11.46
N CYS A 56 3.66 6.10 11.14
CA CYS A 56 4.29 5.67 9.90
C CYS A 56 3.45 4.60 9.23
N TYR A 57 3.77 4.33 7.97
CA TYR A 57 3.03 3.38 7.14
C TYR A 57 4.00 2.39 6.54
N HIS A 58 3.70 1.11 6.69
CA HIS A 58 4.56 0.05 6.18
C HIS A 58 3.89 -0.63 4.99
N PHE A 59 4.62 -0.73 3.91
CA PHE A 59 4.15 -1.49 2.75
C PHE A 59 4.72 -2.89 2.81
N ASN A 60 3.84 -3.88 2.82
CA ASN A 60 4.24 -5.29 2.90
C ASN A 60 3.82 -5.99 1.61
N MET A 61 4.80 -6.48 0.87
CA MET A 61 4.58 -7.20 -0.37
C MET A 61 5.04 -8.64 -0.20
N THR A 62 4.13 -9.59 -0.48
CA THR A 62 4.45 -11.00 -0.41
C THR A 62 4.81 -11.50 -1.80
N ILE A 63 5.97 -12.12 -1.92
CA ILE A 63 6.42 -12.72 -3.17
C ILE A 63 6.40 -14.22 -2.97
N LEU A 64 5.58 -14.90 -3.75
CA LEU A 64 5.48 -16.37 -3.66
C LEU A 64 6.57 -17.01 -4.50
N ASP A 65 7.12 -18.10 -4.00
CA ASP A 65 8.15 -18.81 -4.72
C ASP A 65 7.70 -19.22 -6.12
N ILE A 66 6.43 -19.57 -6.25
CA ILE A 66 5.84 -19.96 -7.54
C ILE A 66 5.86 -18.82 -8.56
N ASP A 67 5.93 -17.58 -8.08
CA ASP A 67 5.98 -16.41 -8.95
C ASP A 67 7.40 -16.10 -9.45
N LEU A 68 8.40 -16.75 -8.88
CA LEU A 68 9.80 -16.54 -9.23
C LEU A 68 10.15 -17.46 -10.40
N LYS A 69 10.03 -16.92 -11.59
CA LYS A 69 10.33 -17.65 -12.81
C LYS A 69 11.62 -17.14 -13.45
N GLU A 70 12.38 -18.06 -13.97
CA GLU A 70 13.59 -17.70 -14.72
C GLU A 70 13.29 -17.59 -16.19
#